data_d4ea376b16ee4ab3fcf1a239b53f2181
#
_entry.id   d4ea376b16ee4ab3fcf1a239b53f2181
#
_cell.length_a   1.000
_cell.length_b   1.000
_cell.length_c   1.000
_cell.angle_alpha   90.00
_cell.angle_beta   90.00
_cell.angle_gamma   90.00
#
_symmetry.space_group_name_H-M   'P 1'
#
loop_
_entity.id
_entity.type
_entity.pdbx_description
1 polymer ?
#
loop_
_entity_poly.entity_id
_entity_poly.type
_entity_poly.pdbx_seq_one_letter_code
_entity_poly.pdbx_strand_id
1 'polypeptide(L)'
;MSSVEQQPETSAQSARILVVDDEPVILDILRDVLEYEGFDVTTVGDGELALERLRAEAFDLLLTDLKMPRVDGLELISRLSDAGLIEQFKTVIMTGFGTVETAVAAMKNGAFDYILKPFKPEDVVRLIRRALSELELQRENMALRETLGFYELSEALSSSMGLDQQLGMIAELVRTNLGADGVAVHAANPDAPGETVVRFSSGPDIGMNAPRIFEELKAEGRLVAHGDEVSRWTAEAVLNPTGLVSSPLKVRGEPMGFIAAFSHEAGRRFTEGQRKGLNVFGARAASAIEHDRMFKSIAESVTATIESLARALETKDPYTAGHSDRVASYGRMIAATVGLSEDEQKRCFHGGLLHDIGKIGINLNVLNKAQKLTEEEYEMFKSHTVLGKRIIEPVKFLRPLIPYVYAHHEAWNGRGYPEGLSGEDIPFEGRLLAVADSYDAMTSNRPYRKALPHDIAVAELRRCAGKQFDRTYVTAFLEVIDEWREKEKAAGNAVPE
;
A
#
# COMPACT_ATOMS: atom_id res chain seq x y z
N MET A 1 47.67 -11.49 14.63
CA MET A 1 47.69 -10.02 14.70
C MET A 1 46.47 -9.56 13.91
N SER A 2 45.35 -9.40 14.57
CA SER A 2 44.11 -8.98 13.94
C SER A 2 43.89 -7.50 14.25
N SER A 3 43.84 -6.72 13.17
CA SER A 3 43.55 -5.30 13.17
C SER A 3 42.07 -5.11 13.52
N VAL A 4 41.82 -4.47 14.62
CA VAL A 4 40.50 -3.96 15.02
C VAL A 4 40.28 -2.72 14.16
N GLU A 5 39.38 -2.79 13.18
CA GLU A 5 38.84 -1.62 12.49
C GLU A 5 38.01 -0.79 13.48
N GLN A 6 38.49 0.40 13.77
CA GLN A 6 37.75 1.43 14.47
C GLN A 6 36.62 1.90 13.52
N GLN A 7 35.37 1.69 13.95
CA GLN A 7 34.21 2.34 13.35
C GLN A 7 34.33 3.87 13.50
N PRO A 8 33.93 4.68 12.48
CA PRO A 8 33.97 6.12 12.62
C PRO A 8 32.95 6.55 13.70
N GLU A 9 33.45 7.25 14.70
CA GLU A 9 32.64 7.96 15.69
C GLU A 9 31.74 8.93 14.95
N THR A 10 30.43 8.67 15.00
CA THR A 10 29.41 9.70 14.73
C THR A 10 29.71 10.88 15.63
N SER A 11 29.93 12.06 15.07
CA SER A 11 30.11 13.32 15.80
C SER A 11 28.85 13.56 16.66
N ALA A 12 28.89 13.08 17.90
CA ALA A 12 27.91 13.45 18.91
C ALA A 12 28.03 14.95 19.11
N GLN A 13 26.97 15.69 18.81
CA GLN A 13 26.89 17.10 19.11
C GLN A 13 27.12 17.28 20.60
N SER A 14 28.12 18.08 21.01
CA SER A 14 28.44 18.35 22.40
C SER A 14 27.21 18.91 23.13
N ALA A 15 26.86 18.33 24.29
CA ALA A 15 25.69 18.80 25.05
C ALA A 15 25.87 20.24 25.50
N ARG A 16 24.82 21.04 25.32
CA ARG A 16 24.83 22.47 25.60
C ARG A 16 24.35 22.75 27.02
N ILE A 17 25.21 23.40 27.83
CA ILE A 17 24.98 23.68 29.24
C ILE A 17 24.93 25.16 29.48
N LEU A 18 23.86 25.66 30.10
CA LEU A 18 23.78 27.03 30.60
C LEU A 18 24.12 27.02 32.09
N VAL A 19 25.16 27.77 32.47
CA VAL A 19 25.58 27.98 33.88
C VAL A 19 25.21 29.39 34.32
N VAL A 20 24.53 29.47 35.47
CA VAL A 20 24.02 30.74 36.02
C VAL A 20 24.50 30.90 37.47
N ASP A 21 25.30 31.91 37.73
CA ASP A 21 25.83 32.22 39.06
C ASP A 21 26.23 33.70 39.11
N ASP A 22 26.00 34.42 40.22
CA ASP A 22 26.38 35.82 40.34
C ASP A 22 27.84 36.02 40.73
N GLU A 23 28.56 34.93 41.07
CA GLU A 23 29.98 34.93 41.35
C GLU A 23 30.81 34.63 40.09
N PRO A 24 31.53 35.60 39.49
CA PRO A 24 32.32 35.39 38.27
C PRO A 24 33.36 34.27 38.38
N VAL A 25 33.94 34.09 39.56
CA VAL A 25 34.95 33.06 39.80
C VAL A 25 34.36 31.67 39.69
N ILE A 26 33.12 31.47 40.14
CA ILE A 26 32.42 30.18 40.01
C ILE A 26 32.09 29.90 38.55
N LEU A 27 31.62 30.91 37.81
CA LEU A 27 31.34 30.79 36.37
C LEU A 27 32.60 30.39 35.58
N ASP A 28 33.74 31.00 35.85
CA ASP A 28 35.00 30.71 35.16
C ASP A 28 35.47 29.25 35.46
N ILE A 29 35.45 28.85 36.74
CA ILE A 29 35.85 27.51 37.14
C ILE A 29 34.92 26.43 36.48
N LEU A 30 33.63 26.65 36.53
CA LEU A 30 32.67 25.71 35.96
C LEU A 30 32.79 25.66 34.42
N ARG A 31 33.00 26.77 33.77
CA ARG A 31 33.26 26.83 32.32
C ARG A 31 34.48 25.99 31.99
N ASP A 32 35.61 26.27 32.57
CA ASP A 32 36.88 25.59 32.28
C ASP A 32 36.77 24.08 32.50
N VAL A 33 36.15 23.66 33.60
CA VAL A 33 35.96 22.24 33.91
C VAL A 33 35.02 21.54 32.92
N LEU A 34 33.88 22.14 32.61
CA LEU A 34 32.88 21.54 31.75
C LEU A 34 33.31 21.56 30.29
N GLU A 35 33.99 22.58 29.81
CA GLU A 35 34.59 22.61 28.48
C GLU A 35 35.71 21.56 28.33
N TYR A 36 36.52 21.36 29.38
CA TYR A 36 37.53 20.29 29.40
C TYR A 36 36.92 18.91 29.29
N GLU A 37 35.73 18.71 29.88
CA GLU A 37 34.94 17.46 29.78
C GLU A 37 34.17 17.31 28.46
N GLY A 38 34.30 18.30 27.55
CA GLY A 38 33.74 18.23 26.18
C GLY A 38 32.34 18.79 26.03
N PHE A 39 31.82 19.56 27.00
CA PHE A 39 30.51 20.23 26.90
C PHE A 39 30.61 21.61 26.24
N ASP A 40 29.54 22.03 25.58
CA ASP A 40 29.39 23.41 25.08
C ASP A 40 28.75 24.30 26.16
N VAL A 41 29.52 25.24 26.71
CA VAL A 41 29.15 25.97 27.94
C VAL A 41 28.88 27.42 27.66
N THR A 42 27.70 27.87 28.06
CA THR A 42 27.31 29.28 28.10
C THR A 42 27.18 29.71 29.56
N THR A 43 27.75 30.83 29.96
CA THR A 43 27.66 31.34 31.33
C THR A 43 26.96 32.69 31.38
N VAL A 44 26.09 32.91 32.37
CA VAL A 44 25.43 34.21 32.64
C VAL A 44 25.39 34.49 34.12
N GLY A 45 25.39 35.80 34.48
CA GLY A 45 25.55 36.27 35.85
C GLY A 45 24.23 36.45 36.63
N ASP A 46 23.09 36.21 36.06
CA ASP A 46 21.79 36.33 36.75
C ASP A 46 20.64 35.58 36.04
N GLY A 47 19.54 35.38 36.78
CA GLY A 47 18.40 34.62 36.29
C GLY A 47 17.59 35.32 35.17
N GLU A 48 17.68 36.64 35.02
CA GLU A 48 16.96 37.34 33.96
C GLU A 48 17.63 37.13 32.60
N LEU A 49 18.96 37.22 32.55
CA LEU A 49 19.76 36.85 31.37
C LEU A 49 19.62 35.35 31.02
N ALA A 50 19.51 34.51 32.03
CA ALA A 50 19.25 33.08 31.82
C ALA A 50 17.91 32.85 31.11
N LEU A 51 16.83 33.54 31.52
CA LEU A 51 15.52 33.45 30.87
C LEU A 51 15.56 33.91 29.41
N GLU A 52 16.27 35.00 29.12
CA GLU A 52 16.44 35.49 27.76
C GLU A 52 17.15 34.45 26.88
N ARG A 53 18.24 33.85 27.39
CA ARG A 53 19.02 32.86 26.67
C ARG A 53 18.21 31.58 26.41
N LEU A 54 17.51 31.06 27.42
CA LEU A 54 16.67 29.84 27.32
C LEU A 54 15.46 29.99 26.37
N ARG A 55 15.02 31.23 26.12
CA ARG A 55 13.99 31.53 25.11
C ARG A 55 14.55 31.63 23.70
N ALA A 56 15.80 32.07 23.56
CA ALA A 56 16.44 32.33 22.28
C ALA A 56 17.15 31.08 21.72
N GLU A 57 17.68 30.25 22.59
CA GLU A 57 18.55 29.13 22.24
C GLU A 57 18.15 27.85 22.99
N ALA A 58 18.40 26.69 22.37
CA ALA A 58 18.17 25.39 23.01
C ALA A 58 19.39 25.00 23.85
N PHE A 59 19.12 24.51 25.06
CA PHE A 59 20.09 23.91 25.95
C PHE A 59 19.64 22.51 26.39
N ASP A 60 20.59 21.68 26.82
CA ASP A 60 20.31 20.34 27.35
C ASP A 60 20.29 20.34 28.88
N LEU A 61 20.99 21.26 29.49
CA LEU A 61 21.05 21.35 30.95
C LEU A 61 21.21 22.84 31.40
N LEU A 62 20.47 23.18 32.45
CA LEU A 62 20.61 24.41 33.22
C LEU A 62 21.25 24.07 34.56
N LEU A 63 22.41 24.70 34.87
CA LEU A 63 23.07 24.65 36.18
C LEU A 63 22.96 26.04 36.78
N THR A 64 22.17 26.24 37.83
CA THR A 64 21.88 27.56 38.38
C THR A 64 22.18 27.66 39.87
N ASP A 65 22.75 28.79 40.33
CA ASP A 65 22.78 29.07 41.74
C ASP A 65 21.38 29.34 42.28
N LEU A 66 21.16 28.99 43.53
CA LEU A 66 19.89 29.20 44.24
C LEU A 66 19.69 30.70 44.55
N LYS A 67 20.71 31.38 45.05
CA LYS A 67 20.63 32.76 45.52
C LYS A 67 21.39 33.70 44.60
N MET A 68 20.64 34.44 43.79
CA MET A 68 21.19 35.47 42.89
C MET A 68 20.36 36.75 43.01
N PRO A 69 20.96 37.92 42.69
CA PRO A 69 20.22 39.17 42.66
C PRO A 69 19.19 39.18 41.53
N ARG A 70 18.10 39.95 41.72
CA ARG A 70 16.98 40.13 40.79
C ARG A 70 16.08 38.91 40.67
N VAL A 71 16.47 37.88 39.95
CA VAL A 71 15.75 36.64 39.78
C VAL A 71 16.60 35.52 40.38
N ASP A 72 16.16 34.94 41.47
CA ASP A 72 16.83 33.81 42.12
C ASP A 72 16.56 32.48 41.40
N GLY A 73 17.30 31.43 41.75
CA GLY A 73 17.19 30.14 41.08
C GLY A 73 15.82 29.49 41.20
N LEU A 74 15.10 29.69 42.32
CA LEU A 74 13.73 29.13 42.48
C LEU A 74 12.71 29.90 41.64
N GLU A 75 12.84 31.22 41.61
CA GLU A 75 11.98 32.07 40.76
C GLU A 75 12.24 31.81 39.28
N LEU A 76 13.51 31.58 38.88
CA LEU A 76 13.88 31.19 37.53
C LEU A 76 13.17 29.90 37.11
N ILE A 77 13.24 28.86 37.94
CA ILE A 77 12.58 27.56 37.68
C ILE A 77 11.07 27.73 37.61
N SER A 78 10.46 28.50 38.52
CA SER A 78 9.03 28.75 38.51
C SER A 78 8.57 29.40 37.20
N ARG A 79 9.26 30.44 36.74
CA ARG A 79 8.96 31.14 35.47
C ARG A 79 9.16 30.25 34.25
N LEU A 80 10.15 29.34 34.27
CA LEU A 80 10.37 28.34 33.22
C LEU A 80 9.27 27.29 33.21
N SER A 81 8.80 26.88 34.38
CA SER A 81 7.67 25.94 34.50
C SER A 81 6.37 26.56 33.97
N ASP A 82 6.07 27.80 34.35
CA ASP A 82 4.89 28.55 33.89
C ASP A 82 4.91 28.77 32.35
N ALA A 83 6.09 28.87 31.79
CA ALA A 83 6.30 28.99 30.33
C ALA A 83 6.31 27.64 29.58
N GLY A 84 6.21 26.51 30.28
CA GLY A 84 6.28 25.18 29.69
C GLY A 84 7.65 24.78 29.12
N LEU A 85 8.71 25.46 29.54
CA LEU A 85 10.08 25.24 29.04
C LEU A 85 10.88 24.26 29.90
N ILE A 86 10.48 24.02 31.14
CA ILE A 86 11.25 23.23 32.14
C ILE A 86 11.46 21.77 31.71
N GLU A 87 10.57 21.22 30.89
CA GLU A 87 10.66 19.83 30.43
C GLU A 87 11.62 19.62 29.24
N GLN A 88 12.11 20.71 28.63
CA GLN A 88 12.97 20.65 27.44
C GLN A 88 14.44 20.33 27.77
N PHE A 89 14.84 20.60 29.01
CA PHE A 89 16.21 20.39 29.52
C PHE A 89 16.18 19.95 30.98
N LYS A 90 17.30 19.49 31.53
CA LYS A 90 17.45 19.18 32.94
C LYS A 90 17.95 20.39 33.72
N THR A 91 17.41 20.61 34.91
CA THR A 91 17.82 21.68 35.80
C THR A 91 18.50 21.16 37.05
N VAL A 92 19.71 21.62 37.31
CA VAL A 92 20.49 21.35 38.54
C VAL A 92 20.70 22.62 39.31
N ILE A 93 20.48 22.59 40.60
CA ILE A 93 20.63 23.77 41.49
C ILE A 93 21.93 23.68 42.29
N MET A 94 22.72 24.76 42.34
CA MET A 94 23.82 24.95 43.25
C MET A 94 23.35 25.72 44.48
N THR A 95 23.74 25.34 45.69
CA THR A 95 23.32 26.05 46.91
C THR A 95 24.34 25.99 48.02
N GLY A 96 24.62 27.16 48.63
CA GLY A 96 25.47 27.26 49.83
C GLY A 96 24.72 27.01 51.16
N PHE A 97 23.39 26.97 51.14
CA PHE A 97 22.52 26.76 52.32
C PHE A 97 21.53 25.64 52.06
N GLY A 98 22.00 24.40 52.17
CA GLY A 98 21.14 23.22 51.99
C GLY A 98 20.25 22.96 53.21
N THR A 99 19.13 23.66 53.36
CA THR A 99 18.08 23.16 54.23
C THR A 99 17.26 22.13 53.45
N VAL A 100 16.72 21.11 54.12
CA VAL A 100 15.86 20.09 53.52
C VAL A 100 14.67 20.77 52.83
N GLU A 101 14.21 21.87 53.34
CA GLU A 101 13.07 22.65 52.83
C GLU A 101 13.35 23.28 51.45
N THR A 102 14.55 23.86 51.26
CA THR A 102 14.94 24.48 49.97
C THR A 102 15.20 23.43 48.89
N ALA A 103 15.79 22.29 49.24
CA ALA A 103 15.96 21.16 48.32
C ALA A 103 14.63 20.58 47.89
N VAL A 104 13.69 20.37 48.82
CA VAL A 104 12.34 19.89 48.53
C VAL A 104 11.55 20.86 47.65
N ALA A 105 11.69 22.19 47.91
CA ALA A 105 11.04 23.19 47.06
C ALA A 105 11.57 23.17 45.63
N ALA A 106 12.87 23.06 45.46
CA ALA A 106 13.50 22.94 44.15
C ALA A 106 13.00 21.70 43.35
N MET A 107 12.98 20.55 43.99
CA MET A 107 12.51 19.30 43.36
C MET A 107 11.03 19.37 43.00
N LYS A 108 10.17 19.97 43.83
CA LYS A 108 8.75 20.17 43.55
C LYS A 108 8.50 21.07 42.34
N ASN A 109 9.40 22.01 42.07
CA ASN A 109 9.30 22.94 40.95
C ASN A 109 9.98 22.40 39.67
N GLY A 110 10.43 21.15 39.62
CA GLY A 110 10.95 20.51 38.42
C GLY A 110 12.47 20.46 38.30
N ALA A 111 13.24 20.82 39.36
CA ALA A 111 14.68 20.57 39.35
C ALA A 111 14.97 19.06 39.33
N PHE A 112 15.98 18.68 38.56
CA PHE A 112 16.46 17.29 38.49
C PHE A 112 17.18 16.86 39.75
N ASP A 113 18.07 17.73 40.26
CA ASP A 113 18.83 17.50 41.50
C ASP A 113 19.46 18.82 41.97
N TYR A 114 20.16 18.77 43.12
CA TYR A 114 20.91 19.89 43.65
C TYR A 114 22.31 19.47 44.08
N ILE A 115 23.24 20.45 44.17
CA ILE A 115 24.58 20.27 44.67
C ILE A 115 24.91 21.33 45.71
N LEU A 116 25.56 20.91 46.82
CA LEU A 116 25.93 21.82 47.90
C LEU A 116 27.29 22.50 47.64
N LYS A 117 27.33 23.84 47.80
CA LYS A 117 28.59 24.62 47.83
C LYS A 117 29.21 24.53 49.24
N PRO A 118 30.52 24.33 49.41
CA PRO A 118 31.52 24.10 48.35
C PRO A 118 31.50 22.68 47.80
N PHE A 119 31.55 22.55 46.47
CA PHE A 119 31.54 21.27 45.75
C PHE A 119 32.90 21.00 45.09
N LYS A 120 33.14 19.72 44.80
CA LYS A 120 34.28 19.34 43.96
C LYS A 120 33.87 19.32 42.50
N PRO A 121 34.71 19.77 41.56
CA PRO A 121 34.40 19.73 40.15
C PRO A 121 33.92 18.38 39.65
N GLU A 122 34.52 17.27 40.13
CA GLU A 122 34.15 15.93 39.72
C GLU A 122 32.72 15.55 40.14
N ASP A 123 32.20 16.09 41.25
CA ASP A 123 30.83 15.85 41.68
C ASP A 123 29.81 16.55 40.79
N VAL A 124 30.15 17.77 40.32
CA VAL A 124 29.34 18.52 39.36
C VAL A 124 29.27 17.75 38.02
N VAL A 125 30.42 17.36 37.48
CA VAL A 125 30.53 16.62 36.23
C VAL A 125 29.72 15.33 36.29
N ARG A 126 29.86 14.56 37.40
CA ARG A 126 29.11 13.31 37.60
C ARG A 126 27.59 13.57 37.61
N LEU A 127 27.12 14.61 38.27
CA LEU A 127 25.72 14.96 38.36
C LEU A 127 25.17 15.41 37.00
N ILE A 128 25.92 16.22 36.26
CA ILE A 128 25.57 16.66 34.91
C ILE A 128 25.45 15.45 33.96
N ARG A 129 26.43 14.56 33.95
CA ARG A 129 26.37 13.34 33.10
C ARG A 129 25.15 12.48 33.43
N ARG A 130 24.78 12.34 34.71
CA ARG A 130 23.57 11.61 35.11
C ARG A 130 22.30 12.31 34.61
N ALA A 131 22.23 13.62 34.73
CA ALA A 131 21.09 14.42 34.25
C ALA A 131 20.91 14.32 32.73
N LEU A 132 22.00 14.44 31.97
CA LEU A 132 22.01 14.32 30.52
C LEU A 132 21.62 12.90 30.04
N SER A 133 22.14 11.86 30.68
CA SER A 133 21.78 10.47 30.36
C SER A 133 20.28 10.21 30.59
N GLU A 134 19.70 10.78 31.65
CA GLU A 134 18.25 10.66 31.87
C GLU A 134 17.43 11.47 30.86
N LEU A 135 17.89 12.62 30.44
CA LEU A 135 17.25 13.42 29.38
C LEU A 135 17.24 12.64 28.04
N GLU A 136 18.38 12.04 27.69
CA GLU A 136 18.51 11.22 26.49
C GLU A 136 17.56 10.02 26.53
N LEU A 137 17.50 9.29 27.65
CA LEU A 137 16.58 8.17 27.85
C LEU A 137 15.11 8.60 27.76
N GLN A 138 14.76 9.77 28.32
CA GLN A 138 13.40 10.33 28.19
C GLN A 138 13.05 10.67 26.73
N ARG A 139 13.96 11.31 26.00
CA ARG A 139 13.79 11.61 24.57
C ARG A 139 13.64 10.34 23.75
N GLU A 140 14.44 9.32 24.02
CA GLU A 140 14.36 8.03 23.34
C GLU A 140 13.05 7.30 23.64
N ASN A 141 12.62 7.26 24.92
CA ASN A 141 11.32 6.67 25.29
C ASN A 141 10.13 7.40 24.65
N MET A 142 10.19 8.73 24.53
CA MET A 142 9.13 9.51 23.87
C MET A 142 9.05 9.17 22.38
N ALA A 143 10.19 9.12 21.70
CA ALA A 143 10.28 8.74 20.30
C ALA A 143 9.81 7.29 20.05
N LEU A 144 10.13 6.37 20.97
CA LEU A 144 9.64 4.99 20.93
C LEU A 144 8.12 4.90 21.10
N ARG A 145 7.55 5.63 22.06
CA ARG A 145 6.08 5.67 22.27
C ARG A 145 5.34 6.26 21.07
N GLU A 146 5.84 7.33 20.48
CA GLU A 146 5.30 7.88 19.24
C GLU A 146 5.33 6.83 18.12
N THR A 147 6.45 6.14 17.95
CA THR A 147 6.62 5.09 16.94
C THR A 147 5.65 3.93 17.17
N LEU A 148 5.47 3.47 18.41
CA LEU A 148 4.52 2.41 18.75
C LEU A 148 3.07 2.83 18.46
N GLY A 149 2.70 4.07 18.80
CA GLY A 149 1.38 4.61 18.45
C GLY A 149 1.10 4.58 16.95
N PHE A 150 2.10 4.89 16.12
CA PHE A 150 2.00 4.77 14.65
C PHE A 150 1.84 3.32 14.19
N TYR A 151 2.50 2.35 14.84
CA TYR A 151 2.34 0.93 14.53
C TYR A 151 0.93 0.43 14.82
N GLU A 152 0.39 0.75 16.00
CA GLU A 152 -0.98 0.34 16.39
C GLU A 152 -2.04 0.91 15.42
N LEU A 153 -1.92 2.17 15.05
CA LEU A 153 -2.80 2.80 14.05
C LEU A 153 -2.66 2.14 12.66
N SER A 154 -1.45 1.79 12.27
CA SER A 154 -1.17 1.15 10.98
C SER A 154 -1.73 -0.29 10.92
N GLU A 155 -1.76 -1.03 12.02
CA GLU A 155 -2.25 -2.41 12.08
C GLU A 155 -3.77 -2.51 11.94
N ALA A 156 -4.50 -1.44 12.29
CA ALA A 156 -5.95 -1.36 12.14
C ALA A 156 -6.43 -1.32 10.68
N LEU A 157 -5.51 -1.16 9.70
CA LEU A 157 -5.84 -1.12 8.28
C LEU A 157 -6.18 -2.52 7.76
N SER A 158 -7.43 -2.71 7.32
CA SER A 158 -7.93 -3.98 6.79
C SER A 158 -7.34 -4.30 5.41
N SER A 159 -6.85 -5.54 5.23
CA SER A 159 -6.35 -6.06 3.94
C SER A 159 -7.45 -6.34 2.90
N SER A 160 -8.74 -6.27 3.30
CA SER A 160 -9.88 -6.50 2.40
C SER A 160 -10.31 -5.26 1.62
N MET A 161 -9.72 -4.10 1.89
CA MET A 161 -10.02 -2.83 1.22
C MET A 161 -9.21 -2.70 -0.07
N GLY A 162 -9.79 -2.05 -1.08
CA GLY A 162 -9.05 -1.68 -2.30
C GLY A 162 -7.87 -0.74 -2.02
N LEU A 163 -6.88 -0.74 -2.92
CA LEU A 163 -5.65 0.05 -2.76
C LEU A 163 -5.90 1.53 -2.47
N ASP A 164 -6.79 2.19 -3.24
CA ASP A 164 -7.09 3.61 -3.07
C ASP A 164 -7.68 3.92 -1.68
N GLN A 165 -8.53 3.03 -1.15
CA GLN A 165 -9.09 3.18 0.19
C GLN A 165 -8.01 3.02 1.27
N GLN A 166 -7.11 2.04 1.10
CA GLN A 166 -5.99 1.83 2.03
C GLN A 166 -5.04 3.04 2.03
N LEU A 167 -4.66 3.56 0.86
CA LEU A 167 -3.83 4.75 0.74
C LEU A 167 -4.53 5.99 1.30
N GLY A 168 -5.84 6.12 1.10
CA GLY A 168 -6.65 7.19 1.67
C GLY A 168 -6.63 7.19 3.20
N MET A 169 -6.80 6.03 3.82
CA MET A 169 -6.72 5.89 5.28
C MET A 169 -5.30 6.18 5.80
N ILE A 170 -4.27 5.67 5.14
CA ILE A 170 -2.88 5.96 5.50
C ILE A 170 -2.62 7.47 5.43
N ALA A 171 -3.04 8.12 4.36
CA ALA A 171 -2.87 9.56 4.18
C ALA A 171 -3.58 10.37 5.27
N GLU A 172 -4.80 9.99 5.66
CA GLU A 172 -5.54 10.67 6.72
C GLU A 172 -4.88 10.47 8.11
N LEU A 173 -4.39 9.26 8.39
CA LEU A 173 -3.62 8.99 9.60
C LEU A 173 -2.33 9.81 9.65
N VAL A 174 -1.59 9.87 8.55
CA VAL A 174 -0.37 10.69 8.43
C VAL A 174 -0.71 12.16 8.62
N ARG A 175 -1.74 12.67 7.95
CA ARG A 175 -2.18 14.06 8.04
C ARG A 175 -2.51 14.46 9.47
N THR A 176 -3.30 13.64 10.15
CA THR A 176 -3.74 13.90 11.53
C THR A 176 -2.57 13.82 12.52
N ASN A 177 -1.74 12.77 12.43
CA ASN A 177 -0.67 12.55 13.41
C ASN A 177 0.55 13.48 13.21
N LEU A 178 0.85 13.86 11.97
CA LEU A 178 1.95 14.78 11.69
C LEU A 178 1.50 16.25 11.70
N GLY A 179 0.21 16.54 11.76
CA GLY A 179 -0.34 17.88 11.58
C GLY A 179 0.01 18.44 10.20
N ALA A 180 -0.09 17.61 9.16
CA ALA A 180 0.20 17.97 7.79
C ALA A 180 -1.04 18.46 7.07
N ASP A 181 -0.88 19.39 6.12
CA ASP A 181 -1.99 19.88 5.28
C ASP A 181 -2.30 18.92 4.13
N GLY A 182 -1.32 18.11 3.73
CA GLY A 182 -1.51 17.09 2.72
C GLY A 182 -0.43 16.02 2.71
N VAL A 183 -0.76 14.92 2.03
CA VAL A 183 0.10 13.74 1.89
C VAL A 183 0.06 13.28 0.44
N ALA A 184 1.21 12.90 -0.09
CA ALA A 184 1.33 12.29 -1.41
C ALA A 184 2.08 10.97 -1.34
N VAL A 185 1.62 10.00 -2.11
CA VAL A 185 2.25 8.70 -2.32
C VAL A 185 2.57 8.55 -3.80
N HIS A 186 3.82 8.27 -4.11
CA HIS A 186 4.28 7.99 -5.45
C HIS A 186 5.04 6.65 -5.47
N ALA A 187 4.67 5.76 -6.37
CA ALA A 187 5.40 4.53 -6.61
C ALA A 187 5.73 4.37 -8.09
N ALA A 188 6.99 4.06 -8.39
CA ALA A 188 7.48 3.83 -9.74
C ALA A 188 7.08 2.45 -10.25
N ASN A 189 6.97 2.31 -11.57
CA ASN A 189 6.84 1.01 -12.22
C ASN A 189 8.22 0.35 -12.30
N PRO A 190 8.46 -0.79 -11.62
CA PRO A 190 9.74 -1.46 -11.70
C PRO A 190 9.99 -2.09 -13.09
N ASP A 191 8.92 -2.39 -13.84
CA ASP A 191 9.01 -2.99 -15.17
C ASP A 191 9.14 -1.93 -16.29
N ALA A 192 8.87 -0.65 -15.97
CA ALA A 192 9.03 0.50 -16.87
C ALA A 192 9.63 1.69 -16.09
N PRO A 193 10.97 1.74 -15.95
CA PRO A 193 11.64 2.83 -15.23
C PRO A 193 11.27 4.21 -15.79
N GLY A 194 10.77 5.10 -14.92
CA GLY A 194 10.30 6.43 -15.28
C GLY A 194 8.77 6.58 -15.37
N GLU A 195 8.03 5.48 -15.37
CA GLU A 195 6.57 5.51 -15.23
C GLU A 195 6.14 5.41 -13.77
N THR A 196 5.12 6.17 -13.38
CA THR A 196 4.51 6.09 -12.05
C THR A 196 3.32 5.15 -12.09
N VAL A 197 3.38 4.06 -11.31
CA VAL A 197 2.27 3.08 -11.18
C VAL A 197 1.19 3.59 -10.23
N VAL A 198 1.61 4.23 -9.13
CA VAL A 198 0.70 4.75 -8.12
C VAL A 198 1.00 6.22 -7.89
N ARG A 199 -0.02 7.05 -8.09
CA ARG A 199 -0.01 8.46 -7.72
C ARG A 199 -1.27 8.72 -6.90
N PHE A 200 -1.09 8.86 -5.59
CA PHE A 200 -2.16 9.20 -4.67
C PHE A 200 -1.82 10.51 -3.98
N SER A 201 -2.76 11.41 -3.83
CA SER A 201 -2.59 12.65 -3.06
C SER A 201 -3.84 12.98 -2.26
N SER A 202 -3.65 13.48 -1.04
CA SER A 202 -4.68 14.05 -0.18
C SER A 202 -4.24 15.46 0.19
N GLY A 203 -5.13 16.44 0.05
CA GLY A 203 -4.82 17.85 0.22
C GLY A 203 -4.54 18.58 -1.11
N PRO A 204 -4.10 19.85 -1.05
CA PRO A 204 -3.85 20.66 -2.24
C PRO A 204 -2.68 20.10 -3.07
N ASP A 205 -2.75 20.25 -4.39
CA ASP A 205 -1.64 19.91 -5.28
C ASP A 205 -0.53 20.96 -5.14
N ILE A 206 0.64 20.53 -4.70
CA ILE A 206 1.83 21.35 -4.52
C ILE A 206 2.87 21.16 -5.64
N GLY A 207 2.49 20.47 -6.72
CA GLY A 207 3.39 20.25 -7.86
C GLY A 207 4.70 19.54 -7.48
N MET A 208 4.63 18.45 -6.72
CA MET A 208 5.83 17.70 -6.29
C MET A 208 6.68 17.24 -7.46
N ASN A 209 7.98 17.51 -7.38
CA ASN A 209 8.96 16.96 -8.31
C ASN A 209 9.32 15.52 -7.90
N ALA A 210 8.42 14.59 -8.23
CA ALA A 210 8.54 13.21 -7.80
C ALA A 210 9.87 12.53 -8.21
N PRO A 211 10.39 12.69 -9.44
CA PRO A 211 11.69 12.11 -9.80
C PRO A 211 12.82 12.60 -8.91
N ARG A 212 12.88 13.91 -8.63
CA ARG A 212 13.92 14.50 -7.81
C ARG A 212 13.86 14.04 -6.36
N ILE A 213 12.65 14.00 -5.78
CA ILE A 213 12.42 13.48 -4.41
C ILE A 213 12.88 12.02 -4.32
N PHE A 214 12.57 11.23 -5.33
CA PHE A 214 12.93 9.82 -5.35
C PHE A 214 14.43 9.57 -5.44
N GLU A 215 15.16 10.34 -6.26
CA GLU A 215 16.61 10.24 -6.35
C GLU A 215 17.30 10.68 -5.06
N GLU A 216 16.81 11.73 -4.40
CA GLU A 216 17.35 12.15 -3.10
C GLU A 216 17.15 11.07 -2.03
N LEU A 217 15.96 10.47 -1.99
CA LEU A 217 15.66 9.41 -1.04
C LEU A 217 16.45 8.12 -1.29
N LYS A 218 16.85 7.86 -2.54
CA LYS A 218 17.81 6.78 -2.85
C LYS A 218 19.21 7.09 -2.33
N ALA A 219 19.66 8.33 -2.46
CA ALA A 219 21.00 8.76 -2.07
C ALA A 219 21.13 8.89 -0.54
N GLU A 220 20.21 9.62 0.09
CA GLU A 220 20.28 10.03 1.49
C GLU A 220 19.40 9.16 2.43
N GLY A 221 18.46 8.40 1.88
CA GLY A 221 17.48 7.59 2.64
C GLY A 221 16.45 8.42 3.43
N ARG A 222 16.51 9.75 3.32
CA ARG A 222 15.65 10.70 4.05
C ARG A 222 15.53 12.01 3.30
N LEU A 223 14.41 12.69 3.48
CA LEU A 223 14.21 14.06 3.01
C LEU A 223 13.37 14.82 4.04
N VAL A 224 13.93 15.91 4.56
CA VAL A 224 13.23 16.90 5.37
C VAL A 224 13.67 18.26 4.89
N ALA A 225 12.73 19.13 4.49
CA ALA A 225 12.99 20.46 3.99
C ALA A 225 12.07 21.49 4.64
N HIS A 226 12.58 22.70 4.89
CA HIS A 226 11.86 23.77 5.57
C HIS A 226 12.08 25.11 4.86
N GLY A 227 11.09 25.98 4.92
CA GLY A 227 11.16 27.34 4.34
C GLY A 227 11.50 27.29 2.85
N ASP A 228 12.44 28.12 2.42
CA ASP A 228 12.84 28.26 1.02
C ASP A 228 13.42 26.98 0.39
N GLU A 229 13.92 26.04 1.21
CA GLU A 229 14.44 24.78 0.70
C GLU A 229 13.35 23.91 0.05
N VAL A 230 12.10 24.05 0.48
CA VAL A 230 10.99 23.26 -0.04
C VAL A 230 10.77 23.49 -1.53
N SER A 231 11.05 24.70 -2.01
CA SER A 231 10.95 25.07 -3.43
C SER A 231 11.82 24.23 -4.36
N ARG A 232 12.84 23.57 -3.83
CA ARG A 232 13.68 22.63 -4.60
C ARG A 232 12.94 21.34 -4.97
N TRP A 233 11.90 21.00 -4.22
CA TRP A 233 11.17 19.72 -4.28
C TRP A 233 9.77 19.85 -4.86
N THR A 234 9.33 21.09 -5.06
CA THR A 234 8.03 21.42 -5.64
C THR A 234 8.21 22.26 -6.90
N ALA A 235 7.30 22.13 -7.87
CA ALA A 235 7.22 23.07 -8.97
C ALA A 235 6.64 24.41 -8.46
N GLU A 236 6.66 25.47 -9.28
CA GLU A 236 5.95 26.71 -8.98
C GLU A 236 4.46 26.40 -8.80
N ALA A 237 4.07 26.17 -7.55
CA ALA A 237 2.71 25.82 -7.18
C ALA A 237 1.94 27.08 -6.79
N VAL A 238 0.63 27.03 -6.92
CA VAL A 238 -0.28 28.09 -6.45
C VAL A 238 -0.16 28.34 -4.95
N LEU A 239 0.28 27.31 -4.20
CA LEU A 239 0.52 27.32 -2.77
C LEU A 239 1.88 26.68 -2.48
N ASN A 240 2.87 27.48 -2.08
CA ASN A 240 4.18 26.98 -1.70
C ASN A 240 4.13 26.45 -0.25
N PRO A 241 4.38 25.16 -0.02
CA PRO A 241 4.50 24.62 1.33
C PRO A 241 5.74 25.17 2.02
N THR A 242 5.68 25.33 3.35
CA THR A 242 6.76 25.81 4.20
C THR A 242 7.53 24.67 4.87
N GLY A 243 6.98 23.44 4.84
CA GLY A 243 7.61 22.25 5.36
C GLY A 243 7.28 21.03 4.52
N LEU A 244 8.26 20.16 4.30
CA LEU A 244 8.16 18.90 3.59
C LEU A 244 8.96 17.83 4.32
N VAL A 245 8.35 16.68 4.54
CA VAL A 245 9.03 15.48 5.04
C VAL A 245 8.66 14.30 4.14
N SER A 246 9.63 13.47 3.79
CA SER A 246 9.41 12.31 2.94
C SER A 246 10.14 11.08 3.44
N SER A 247 9.56 9.93 3.16
CA SER A 247 10.09 8.62 3.49
C SER A 247 10.02 7.70 2.27
N PRO A 248 11.06 6.88 2.01
CA PRO A 248 11.02 5.92 0.91
C PRO A 248 10.03 4.80 1.20
N LEU A 249 9.29 4.40 0.17
CA LEU A 249 8.54 3.15 0.12
C LEU A 249 9.51 2.03 -0.22
N LYS A 250 9.74 1.09 0.70
CA LYS A 250 10.69 -0.01 0.49
C LYS A 250 9.99 -1.36 0.47
N VAL A 251 10.33 -2.17 -0.54
CA VAL A 251 9.94 -3.58 -0.62
C VAL A 251 11.22 -4.41 -0.65
N ARG A 252 11.36 -5.32 0.30
CA ARG A 252 12.57 -6.17 0.47
C ARG A 252 13.89 -5.38 0.53
N GLY A 253 13.84 -4.15 1.07
CA GLY A 253 14.98 -3.25 1.17
C GLY A 253 15.18 -2.29 0.00
N GLU A 254 14.59 -2.57 -1.17
CA GLU A 254 14.71 -1.74 -2.37
C GLU A 254 13.65 -0.64 -2.39
N PRO A 255 14.02 0.60 -2.69
CA PRO A 255 13.07 1.71 -2.78
C PRO A 255 12.27 1.61 -4.08
N MET A 256 10.94 1.58 -3.95
CA MET A 256 9.99 1.58 -5.06
C MET A 256 9.27 2.91 -5.27
N GLY A 257 9.44 3.85 -4.34
CA GLY A 257 8.73 5.11 -4.37
C GLY A 257 8.92 5.87 -3.07
N PHE A 258 7.99 6.78 -2.78
CA PHE A 258 8.00 7.54 -1.54
C PHE A 258 6.60 7.92 -1.07
N ILE A 259 6.49 8.20 0.24
CA ILE A 259 5.40 8.92 0.86
C ILE A 259 5.94 10.27 1.35
N ALA A 260 5.22 11.34 1.10
CA ALA A 260 5.59 12.69 1.53
C ALA A 260 4.42 13.37 2.23
N ALA A 261 4.71 14.09 3.30
CA ALA A 261 3.76 14.97 3.98
C ALA A 261 4.28 16.41 3.93
N PHE A 262 3.37 17.37 3.79
CA PHE A 262 3.72 18.78 3.66
C PHE A 262 2.80 19.69 4.48
N SER A 263 3.30 20.88 4.82
CA SER A 263 2.53 21.91 5.53
C SER A 263 2.78 23.30 4.96
N HIS A 264 1.75 24.14 5.00
CA HIS A 264 1.78 25.57 4.64
C HIS A 264 1.88 26.49 5.86
N GLU A 265 1.84 25.93 7.07
CA GLU A 265 1.93 26.68 8.31
C GLU A 265 3.31 27.32 8.44
N ALA A 266 3.37 28.66 8.54
CA ALA A 266 4.62 29.41 8.64
C ALA A 266 5.41 29.00 9.89
N GLY A 267 6.69 28.65 9.70
CA GLY A 267 7.55 28.21 10.79
C GLY A 267 7.40 26.74 11.21
N ARG A 268 6.48 26.00 10.60
CA ARG A 268 6.32 24.59 10.88
C ARG A 268 7.59 23.80 10.52
N ARG A 269 8.07 23.01 11.46
CA ARG A 269 9.18 22.07 11.26
C ARG A 269 8.74 20.67 11.63
N PHE A 270 8.98 19.73 10.73
CA PHE A 270 8.80 18.33 11.04
C PHE A 270 9.96 17.81 11.88
N THR A 271 9.64 17.12 12.97
CA THR A 271 10.63 16.54 13.89
C THR A 271 11.19 15.23 13.36
N GLU A 272 12.33 14.80 13.90
CA GLU A 272 12.90 13.48 13.59
C GLU A 272 11.99 12.34 14.05
N GLY A 273 11.25 12.49 15.14
CA GLY A 273 10.20 11.56 15.59
C GLY A 273 9.08 11.39 14.55
N GLN A 274 8.56 12.51 14.03
CA GLN A 274 7.57 12.51 12.97
C GLN A 274 8.08 11.88 11.67
N ARG A 275 9.33 12.12 11.29
CA ARG A 275 9.97 11.47 10.15
C ARG A 275 10.06 9.94 10.34
N LYS A 276 10.46 9.49 11.54
CA LYS A 276 10.49 8.05 11.88
C LYS A 276 9.08 7.45 11.84
N GLY A 277 8.06 8.16 12.33
CA GLY A 277 6.66 7.77 12.21
C GLY A 277 6.21 7.63 10.75
N LEU A 278 6.61 8.56 9.88
CA LEU A 278 6.30 8.50 8.45
C LEU A 278 6.90 7.25 7.78
N ASN A 279 8.06 6.76 8.23
CA ASN A 279 8.63 5.49 7.74
C ASN A 279 7.71 4.29 8.01
N VAL A 280 7.00 4.26 9.15
CA VAL A 280 6.04 3.19 9.47
C VAL A 280 4.87 3.20 8.49
N PHE A 281 4.29 4.36 8.26
CA PHE A 281 3.22 4.53 7.26
C PHE A 281 3.72 4.24 5.84
N GLY A 282 4.95 4.64 5.51
CA GLY A 282 5.60 4.32 4.24
C GLY A 282 5.75 2.82 4.03
N ALA A 283 6.20 2.08 5.04
CA ALA A 283 6.28 0.62 4.97
C ALA A 283 4.92 -0.03 4.75
N ARG A 284 3.86 0.50 5.38
CA ARG A 284 2.49 0.02 5.19
C ARG A 284 1.94 0.31 3.80
N ALA A 285 2.16 1.53 3.30
CA ALA A 285 1.80 1.90 1.93
C ALA A 285 2.52 1.04 0.89
N ALA A 286 3.83 0.80 1.07
CA ALA A 286 4.60 -0.09 0.23
C ALA A 286 4.04 -1.52 0.21
N SER A 287 3.68 -2.07 1.39
CA SER A 287 3.05 -3.39 1.50
C SER A 287 1.70 -3.45 0.79
N ALA A 288 0.86 -2.42 0.92
CA ALA A 288 -0.44 -2.36 0.24
C ALA A 288 -0.29 -2.34 -1.29
N ILE A 289 0.63 -1.52 -1.80
CA ILE A 289 0.93 -1.41 -3.23
C ILE A 289 1.48 -2.74 -3.77
N GLU A 290 2.40 -3.39 -3.06
CA GLU A 290 2.98 -4.67 -3.47
C GLU A 290 1.95 -5.80 -3.48
N HIS A 291 1.05 -5.84 -2.48
CA HIS A 291 -0.05 -6.79 -2.46
C HIS A 291 -0.99 -6.60 -3.67
N ASP A 292 -1.43 -5.38 -3.95
CA ASP A 292 -2.29 -5.08 -5.10
C ASP A 292 -1.62 -5.50 -6.42
N ARG A 293 -0.33 -5.18 -6.56
CA ARG A 293 0.46 -5.58 -7.72
C ARG A 293 0.57 -7.10 -7.86
N MET A 294 0.85 -7.82 -6.78
CA MET A 294 0.89 -9.28 -6.78
C MET A 294 -0.46 -9.88 -7.17
N PHE A 295 -1.56 -9.36 -6.64
CA PHE A 295 -2.90 -9.81 -7.01
C PHE A 295 -3.19 -9.60 -8.49
N LYS A 296 -2.86 -8.43 -9.04
CA LYS A 296 -3.02 -8.14 -10.48
C LYS A 296 -2.18 -9.08 -11.33
N SER A 297 -0.91 -9.27 -10.99
CA SER A 297 -0.01 -10.18 -11.73
C SER A 297 -0.48 -11.63 -11.69
N ILE A 298 -0.99 -12.11 -10.55
CA ILE A 298 -1.58 -13.45 -10.45
C ILE A 298 -2.81 -13.55 -11.34
N ALA A 299 -3.71 -12.56 -11.31
CA ALA A 299 -4.93 -12.57 -12.14
C ALA A 299 -4.60 -12.58 -13.63
N GLU A 300 -3.62 -11.78 -14.07
CA GLU A 300 -3.11 -11.76 -15.44
C GLU A 300 -2.50 -13.12 -15.84
N SER A 301 -1.69 -13.72 -14.96
CA SER A 301 -1.07 -15.02 -15.20
C SER A 301 -2.11 -16.14 -15.33
N VAL A 302 -3.16 -16.09 -14.52
CA VAL A 302 -4.30 -17.03 -14.61
C VAL A 302 -4.99 -16.88 -15.95
N THR A 303 -5.33 -15.67 -16.37
CA THR A 303 -5.97 -15.39 -17.66
C THR A 303 -5.09 -15.88 -18.83
N ALA A 304 -3.81 -15.51 -18.83
CA ALA A 304 -2.87 -15.97 -19.87
C ALA A 304 -2.72 -17.49 -19.93
N THR A 305 -2.79 -18.17 -18.79
CA THR A 305 -2.76 -19.64 -18.73
C THR A 305 -4.01 -20.25 -19.36
N ILE A 306 -5.19 -19.70 -19.05
CA ILE A 306 -6.47 -20.13 -19.62
C ILE A 306 -6.46 -19.97 -21.15
N GLU A 307 -6.08 -18.78 -21.63
CA GLU A 307 -5.97 -18.51 -23.06
C GLU A 307 -4.98 -19.45 -23.77
N SER A 308 -3.84 -19.72 -23.13
CA SER A 308 -2.84 -20.63 -23.69
C SER A 308 -3.35 -22.07 -23.81
N LEU A 309 -4.13 -22.54 -22.82
CA LEU A 309 -4.76 -23.85 -22.86
C LEU A 309 -5.83 -23.91 -23.96
N ALA A 310 -6.65 -22.87 -24.12
CA ALA A 310 -7.65 -22.79 -25.19
C ALA A 310 -7.00 -22.82 -26.57
N ARG A 311 -5.94 -22.03 -26.80
CA ARG A 311 -5.17 -22.05 -28.06
C ARG A 311 -4.51 -23.39 -28.34
N ALA A 312 -3.98 -24.06 -27.32
CA ALA A 312 -3.42 -25.40 -27.47
C ALA A 312 -4.48 -26.43 -27.94
N LEU A 313 -5.71 -26.29 -27.45
CA LEU A 313 -6.84 -27.11 -27.89
C LEU A 313 -7.20 -26.84 -29.36
N GLU A 314 -7.31 -25.58 -29.77
CA GLU A 314 -7.63 -25.19 -31.15
C GLU A 314 -6.56 -25.67 -32.16
N THR A 315 -5.29 -25.75 -31.72
CA THR A 315 -4.22 -26.33 -32.53
C THR A 315 -4.50 -27.83 -32.85
N LYS A 316 -5.17 -28.51 -31.94
CA LYS A 316 -5.57 -29.92 -32.12
C LYS A 316 -6.82 -30.10 -33.01
N ASP A 317 -7.75 -29.14 -32.94
CA ASP A 317 -9.01 -29.11 -33.70
C ASP A 317 -9.06 -27.86 -34.58
N PRO A 318 -8.51 -27.89 -35.81
CA PRO A 318 -8.46 -26.72 -36.70
C PRO A 318 -9.82 -26.11 -37.07
N TYR A 319 -10.90 -26.84 -36.87
CA TYR A 319 -12.27 -26.39 -37.14
C TYR A 319 -12.84 -25.53 -36.01
N THR A 320 -12.15 -25.49 -34.87
CA THR A 320 -12.57 -24.68 -33.72
C THR A 320 -11.79 -23.36 -33.60
N ALA A 321 -11.01 -22.99 -34.63
CA ALA A 321 -10.26 -21.73 -34.61
C ALA A 321 -11.19 -20.52 -34.32
N GLY A 322 -10.95 -19.84 -33.22
CA GLY A 322 -11.73 -18.70 -32.72
C GLY A 322 -13.12 -19.08 -32.18
N HIS A 323 -13.49 -20.35 -32.15
CA HIS A 323 -14.78 -20.83 -31.58
C HIS A 323 -14.82 -20.55 -30.08
N SER A 324 -13.75 -20.91 -29.35
CA SER A 324 -13.67 -20.72 -27.91
C SER A 324 -13.79 -19.24 -27.52
N ASP A 325 -13.14 -18.34 -28.28
CA ASP A 325 -13.21 -16.89 -28.06
C ASP A 325 -14.62 -16.34 -28.31
N ARG A 326 -15.29 -16.81 -29.36
CA ARG A 326 -16.68 -16.37 -29.66
C ARG A 326 -17.66 -16.89 -28.61
N VAL A 327 -17.59 -18.16 -28.23
CA VAL A 327 -18.44 -18.75 -27.17
C VAL A 327 -18.22 -18.04 -25.84
N ALA A 328 -16.94 -17.72 -25.49
CA ALA A 328 -16.61 -16.95 -24.30
C ALA A 328 -17.21 -15.54 -24.32
N SER A 329 -17.13 -14.85 -25.47
CA SER A 329 -17.70 -13.53 -25.66
C SER A 329 -19.24 -13.54 -25.57
N TYR A 330 -19.88 -14.50 -26.21
CA TYR A 330 -21.33 -14.69 -26.11
C TYR A 330 -21.78 -15.02 -24.70
N GLY A 331 -21.06 -15.93 -24.01
CA GLY A 331 -21.32 -16.27 -22.62
C GLY A 331 -21.26 -15.07 -21.69
N ARG A 332 -20.21 -14.25 -21.82
CA ARG A 332 -20.05 -13.01 -21.04
C ARG A 332 -21.18 -12.00 -21.33
N MET A 333 -21.57 -11.88 -22.59
CA MET A 333 -22.63 -10.99 -23.02
C MET A 333 -23.98 -11.39 -22.43
N ILE A 334 -24.33 -12.69 -22.47
CA ILE A 334 -25.53 -13.21 -21.81
C ILE A 334 -25.48 -12.91 -20.32
N ALA A 335 -24.34 -13.19 -19.68
CA ALA A 335 -24.15 -12.97 -18.24
C ALA A 335 -24.37 -11.51 -17.83
N ALA A 336 -23.86 -10.56 -18.63
CA ALA A 336 -24.06 -9.12 -18.41
C ALA A 336 -25.55 -8.73 -18.56
N THR A 337 -26.24 -9.24 -19.59
CA THR A 337 -27.65 -8.95 -19.86
C THR A 337 -28.57 -9.44 -18.76
N VAL A 338 -28.29 -10.61 -18.16
CA VAL A 338 -29.07 -11.13 -17.02
C VAL A 338 -28.64 -10.52 -15.68
N GLY A 339 -27.72 -9.55 -15.64
CA GLY A 339 -27.33 -8.82 -14.45
C GLY A 339 -26.36 -9.55 -13.51
N LEU A 340 -25.56 -10.50 -14.01
CA LEU A 340 -24.52 -11.13 -13.21
C LEU A 340 -23.39 -10.13 -12.90
N SER A 341 -22.76 -10.32 -11.75
CA SER A 341 -21.63 -9.51 -11.31
C SER A 341 -20.44 -9.58 -12.28
N GLU A 342 -19.54 -8.58 -12.25
CA GLU A 342 -18.34 -8.58 -13.10
C GLU A 342 -17.49 -9.85 -12.93
N ASP A 343 -17.39 -10.38 -11.71
CA ASP A 343 -16.63 -11.60 -11.44
C ASP A 343 -17.31 -12.84 -12.04
N GLU A 344 -18.63 -12.90 -12.02
CA GLU A 344 -19.39 -13.96 -12.69
C GLU A 344 -19.27 -13.84 -14.21
N GLN A 345 -19.33 -12.64 -14.76
CA GLN A 345 -19.11 -12.40 -16.19
C GLN A 345 -17.71 -12.84 -16.64
N LYS A 346 -16.66 -12.58 -15.83
CA LYS A 346 -15.30 -13.06 -16.08
C LYS A 346 -15.23 -14.58 -16.03
N ARG A 347 -15.91 -15.23 -15.06
CA ARG A 347 -16.00 -16.68 -15.00
C ARG A 347 -16.71 -17.28 -16.21
N CYS A 348 -17.80 -16.65 -16.68
CA CYS A 348 -18.46 -17.04 -17.91
C CYS A 348 -17.53 -17.00 -19.12
N PHE A 349 -16.73 -15.93 -19.22
CA PHE A 349 -15.74 -15.78 -20.29
C PHE A 349 -14.68 -16.91 -20.23
N HIS A 350 -14.07 -17.12 -19.07
CA HIS A 350 -13.06 -18.17 -18.90
C HIS A 350 -13.66 -19.58 -19.07
N GLY A 351 -14.90 -19.80 -18.61
CA GLY A 351 -15.64 -21.04 -18.80
C GLY A 351 -15.90 -21.33 -20.29
N GLY A 352 -16.26 -20.29 -21.05
CA GLY A 352 -16.41 -20.37 -22.50
C GLY A 352 -15.12 -20.71 -23.22
N LEU A 353 -13.98 -20.14 -22.80
CA LEU A 353 -12.67 -20.49 -23.36
C LEU A 353 -12.29 -21.97 -23.14
N LEU A 354 -12.64 -22.51 -21.97
CA LEU A 354 -12.24 -23.89 -21.57
C LEU A 354 -13.33 -24.95 -21.71
N HIS A 355 -14.56 -24.60 -22.13
CA HIS A 355 -15.69 -25.55 -22.10
C HIS A 355 -15.36 -26.88 -22.77
N ASP A 356 -14.60 -26.84 -23.82
CA ASP A 356 -14.21 -27.96 -24.66
C ASP A 356 -12.83 -28.57 -24.32
N ILE A 357 -12.16 -28.16 -23.24
CA ILE A 357 -10.77 -28.56 -22.93
C ILE A 357 -10.60 -30.10 -22.89
N GLY A 358 -11.65 -30.85 -22.59
CA GLY A 358 -11.63 -32.30 -22.57
C GLY A 358 -11.48 -32.96 -23.95
N LYS A 359 -11.68 -32.23 -25.05
CA LYS A 359 -11.39 -32.71 -26.40
C LYS A 359 -9.92 -33.09 -26.62
N ILE A 360 -9.03 -32.59 -25.74
CA ILE A 360 -7.62 -33.01 -25.75
C ILE A 360 -7.46 -34.53 -25.53
N GLY A 361 -8.38 -35.15 -24.82
CA GLY A 361 -8.42 -36.61 -24.59
C GLY A 361 -9.10 -37.41 -25.69
N ILE A 362 -9.77 -36.77 -26.65
CA ILE A 362 -10.49 -37.45 -27.72
C ILE A 362 -9.54 -37.78 -28.88
N ASN A 363 -9.76 -38.97 -29.49
CA ASN A 363 -8.97 -39.39 -30.64
C ASN A 363 -9.23 -38.48 -31.85
N LEU A 364 -8.18 -38.05 -32.54
CA LEU A 364 -8.25 -37.18 -33.73
C LEU A 364 -9.12 -37.76 -34.85
N ASN A 365 -9.12 -39.08 -35.02
CA ASN A 365 -9.96 -39.77 -36.04
C ASN A 365 -11.45 -39.62 -35.77
N VAL A 366 -11.84 -39.50 -34.47
CA VAL A 366 -13.24 -39.27 -34.07
C VAL A 366 -13.55 -37.78 -34.20
N LEU A 367 -12.64 -36.94 -33.73
CA LEU A 367 -12.83 -35.47 -33.67
C LEU A 367 -13.00 -34.88 -35.08
N ASN A 368 -12.15 -35.29 -36.04
CA ASN A 368 -12.11 -34.75 -37.41
C ASN A 368 -12.87 -35.58 -38.46
N LYS A 369 -13.72 -36.52 -38.01
CA LYS A 369 -14.47 -37.40 -38.93
C LYS A 369 -15.49 -36.58 -39.73
N ALA A 370 -15.37 -36.60 -41.05
CA ALA A 370 -16.29 -35.91 -41.95
C ALA A 370 -17.67 -36.62 -42.09
N GLN A 371 -17.76 -37.88 -41.65
CA GLN A 371 -18.98 -38.68 -41.70
C GLN A 371 -19.67 -38.69 -40.32
N LYS A 372 -20.93 -39.12 -40.28
CA LYS A 372 -21.63 -39.32 -39.01
C LYS A 372 -20.84 -40.27 -38.10
N LEU A 373 -20.74 -39.90 -36.84
CA LEU A 373 -20.15 -40.79 -35.82
C LEU A 373 -21.02 -42.01 -35.61
N THR A 374 -20.38 -43.18 -35.36
CA THR A 374 -21.08 -44.35 -34.85
C THR A 374 -21.55 -44.10 -33.42
N GLU A 375 -22.42 -44.99 -32.89
CA GLU A 375 -22.88 -44.85 -31.48
C GLU A 375 -21.70 -44.87 -30.52
N GLU A 376 -20.71 -45.75 -30.70
CA GLU A 376 -19.52 -45.86 -29.85
C GLU A 376 -18.61 -44.61 -29.96
N GLU A 377 -18.44 -44.08 -31.18
CA GLU A 377 -17.68 -42.86 -31.41
C GLU A 377 -18.40 -41.66 -30.80
N TYR A 378 -19.73 -41.64 -30.83
CA TYR A 378 -20.53 -40.57 -30.22
C TYR A 378 -20.46 -40.63 -28.69
N GLU A 379 -20.50 -41.80 -28.07
CA GLU A 379 -20.26 -41.94 -26.63
C GLU A 379 -18.85 -41.49 -26.25
N MET A 380 -17.84 -41.85 -27.08
CA MET A 380 -16.48 -41.33 -26.88
C MET A 380 -16.43 -39.79 -26.98
N PHE A 381 -17.11 -39.21 -27.96
CA PHE A 381 -17.18 -37.77 -28.11
C PHE A 381 -17.81 -37.09 -26.89
N LYS A 382 -18.93 -37.60 -26.38
CA LYS A 382 -19.60 -37.09 -25.16
C LYS A 382 -18.70 -37.09 -23.93
N SER A 383 -17.73 -38.00 -23.87
CA SER A 383 -16.82 -38.08 -22.73
C SER A 383 -15.93 -36.86 -22.53
N HIS A 384 -15.84 -35.92 -23.53
CA HIS A 384 -15.02 -34.72 -23.37
C HIS A 384 -15.47 -33.86 -22.19
N THR A 385 -16.75 -33.82 -21.84
CA THR A 385 -17.23 -33.06 -20.66
C THR A 385 -16.65 -33.62 -19.36
N VAL A 386 -16.65 -34.98 -19.23
CA VAL A 386 -16.07 -35.67 -18.07
C VAL A 386 -14.56 -35.56 -18.04
N LEU A 387 -13.90 -35.69 -19.19
CA LEU A 387 -12.45 -35.53 -19.32
C LEU A 387 -12.04 -34.08 -18.99
N GLY A 388 -12.79 -33.10 -19.46
CA GLY A 388 -12.58 -31.68 -19.15
C GLY A 388 -12.64 -31.41 -17.66
N LYS A 389 -13.68 -31.90 -16.97
CA LYS A 389 -13.74 -31.81 -15.51
C LYS A 389 -12.49 -32.41 -14.85
N ARG A 390 -12.07 -33.63 -15.26
CA ARG A 390 -10.88 -34.28 -14.70
C ARG A 390 -9.58 -33.47 -14.93
N ILE A 391 -9.46 -32.77 -16.05
CA ILE A 391 -8.28 -31.93 -16.37
C ILE A 391 -8.21 -30.72 -15.45
N ILE A 392 -9.34 -30.05 -15.23
CA ILE A 392 -9.31 -28.74 -14.47
C ILE A 392 -9.51 -28.94 -12.96
N GLU A 393 -10.11 -30.01 -12.47
CA GLU A 393 -10.42 -30.26 -11.05
C GLU A 393 -9.19 -30.23 -10.12
N PRO A 394 -7.99 -30.71 -10.48
CA PRO A 394 -6.78 -30.60 -9.63
C PRO A 394 -6.32 -29.18 -9.44
N VAL A 395 -6.65 -28.26 -10.36
CA VAL A 395 -6.20 -26.86 -10.36
C VAL A 395 -7.19 -26.00 -9.59
N LYS A 396 -6.86 -25.61 -8.37
CA LYS A 396 -7.80 -24.95 -7.44
C LYS A 396 -8.52 -23.75 -8.05
N PHE A 397 -7.80 -22.87 -8.76
CA PHE A 397 -8.38 -21.65 -9.33
C PHE A 397 -9.29 -21.91 -10.56
N LEU A 398 -9.22 -23.10 -11.19
CA LEU A 398 -10.11 -23.50 -12.28
C LEU A 398 -11.38 -24.23 -11.81
N ARG A 399 -11.45 -24.68 -10.57
CA ARG A 399 -12.63 -25.40 -10.04
C ARG A 399 -13.95 -24.66 -10.22
N PRO A 400 -14.01 -23.31 -10.06
CA PRO A 400 -15.25 -22.57 -10.34
C PRO A 400 -15.73 -22.65 -11.80
N LEU A 401 -14.86 -23.10 -12.74
CA LEU A 401 -15.20 -23.28 -14.14
C LEU A 401 -15.76 -24.68 -14.47
N ILE A 402 -15.72 -25.61 -13.51
CA ILE A 402 -16.22 -26.98 -13.72
C ILE A 402 -17.67 -27.02 -14.24
N PRO A 403 -18.64 -26.25 -13.70
CA PRO A 403 -20.00 -26.28 -14.21
C PRO A 403 -20.13 -25.91 -15.69
N TYR A 404 -19.32 -24.94 -16.15
CA TYR A 404 -19.26 -24.54 -17.57
C TYR A 404 -18.76 -25.68 -18.47
N VAL A 405 -17.69 -26.35 -18.04
CA VAL A 405 -17.06 -27.46 -18.81
C VAL A 405 -17.90 -28.73 -18.77
N TYR A 406 -18.50 -29.04 -17.63
CA TYR A 406 -19.16 -30.29 -17.40
C TYR A 406 -20.60 -30.31 -17.91
N ALA A 407 -21.35 -29.18 -17.76
CA ALA A 407 -22.79 -29.16 -17.96
C ALA A 407 -23.25 -28.41 -19.24
N HIS A 408 -22.35 -27.92 -20.11
CA HIS A 408 -22.75 -27.13 -21.27
C HIS A 408 -23.51 -27.93 -22.36
N HIS A 409 -23.48 -29.25 -22.28
CA HIS A 409 -24.26 -30.12 -23.14
C HIS A 409 -25.47 -30.73 -22.46
N GLU A 410 -25.80 -30.33 -21.23
CA GLU A 410 -27.09 -30.64 -20.65
C GLU A 410 -28.22 -29.91 -21.41
N ALA A 411 -29.36 -30.53 -21.53
CA ALA A 411 -30.52 -29.98 -22.23
C ALA A 411 -31.66 -29.75 -21.26
N TRP A 412 -32.37 -28.63 -21.37
CA TRP A 412 -33.46 -28.24 -20.48
C TRP A 412 -34.51 -29.37 -20.27
N ASN A 413 -34.72 -30.21 -21.27
CA ASN A 413 -35.67 -31.35 -21.24
C ASN A 413 -35.07 -32.66 -20.70
N GLY A 414 -33.88 -32.66 -20.16
CA GLY A 414 -33.21 -33.83 -19.60
C GLY A 414 -32.63 -34.83 -20.61
N ARG A 415 -32.55 -34.46 -21.89
CA ARG A 415 -31.98 -35.31 -22.96
C ARG A 415 -30.52 -34.98 -23.28
N GLY A 416 -29.90 -34.19 -22.44
CA GLY A 416 -28.50 -33.83 -22.54
C GLY A 416 -27.55 -34.84 -21.93
N TYR A 417 -26.31 -34.47 -21.78
CA TYR A 417 -25.25 -35.25 -21.15
C TYR A 417 -24.29 -34.33 -20.39
N PRO A 418 -23.52 -34.85 -19.42
CA PRO A 418 -23.25 -36.25 -19.07
C PRO A 418 -24.25 -36.86 -18.07
N GLU A 419 -24.95 -36.04 -17.25
CA GLU A 419 -25.81 -36.53 -16.17
C GLU A 419 -27.28 -36.67 -16.59
N GLY A 420 -27.72 -36.00 -17.67
CA GLY A 420 -29.11 -35.93 -18.10
C GLY A 420 -29.98 -35.09 -17.17
N LEU A 421 -29.39 -34.01 -16.59
CA LEU A 421 -30.10 -33.05 -15.74
C LEU A 421 -31.15 -32.29 -16.53
N SER A 422 -32.22 -31.85 -15.84
CA SER A 422 -33.33 -31.14 -16.49
C SER A 422 -33.71 -29.87 -15.76
N GLY A 423 -34.17 -28.86 -16.49
CA GLY A 423 -34.65 -27.62 -15.93
C GLY A 423 -33.58 -26.87 -15.09
N GLU A 424 -34.00 -26.49 -13.90
CA GLU A 424 -33.13 -25.73 -12.96
C GLU A 424 -32.11 -26.60 -12.23
N ASP A 425 -32.22 -27.94 -12.30
CA ASP A 425 -31.18 -28.83 -11.76
C ASP A 425 -29.88 -28.73 -12.55
N ILE A 426 -29.93 -28.23 -13.80
CA ILE A 426 -28.74 -27.91 -14.58
C ILE A 426 -28.10 -26.63 -14.00
N PRO A 427 -26.82 -26.63 -13.65
CA PRO A 427 -26.11 -25.41 -13.24
C PRO A 427 -26.32 -24.26 -14.24
N PHE A 428 -26.56 -23.05 -13.75
CA PHE A 428 -26.85 -21.91 -14.64
C PHE A 428 -25.74 -21.68 -15.68
N GLU A 429 -24.50 -21.96 -15.31
CA GLU A 429 -23.32 -21.88 -16.14
C GLU A 429 -23.43 -22.77 -17.39
N GLY A 430 -23.87 -24.01 -17.20
CA GLY A 430 -24.12 -24.95 -18.30
C GLY A 430 -25.25 -24.48 -19.19
N ARG A 431 -26.39 -24.05 -18.58
CA ARG A 431 -27.56 -23.54 -19.33
C ARG A 431 -27.21 -22.32 -20.19
N LEU A 432 -26.41 -21.41 -19.66
CA LEU A 432 -25.96 -20.19 -20.33
C LEU A 432 -25.03 -20.53 -21.51
N LEU A 433 -24.01 -21.38 -21.28
CA LEU A 433 -23.06 -21.74 -22.33
C LEU A 433 -23.69 -22.62 -23.42
N ALA A 434 -24.68 -23.45 -23.10
CA ALA A 434 -25.40 -24.22 -24.10
C ALA A 434 -25.99 -23.34 -25.22
N VAL A 435 -26.50 -22.16 -24.89
CA VAL A 435 -27.02 -21.19 -25.87
C VAL A 435 -25.87 -20.61 -26.70
N ALA A 436 -24.80 -20.16 -26.07
CA ALA A 436 -23.63 -19.54 -26.70
C ALA A 436 -22.95 -20.52 -27.69
N ASP A 437 -22.63 -21.74 -27.21
CA ASP A 437 -22.00 -22.78 -28.02
C ASP A 437 -22.88 -23.23 -29.18
N SER A 438 -24.18 -23.45 -28.94
CA SER A 438 -25.11 -23.86 -29.99
C SER A 438 -25.25 -22.80 -31.10
N TYR A 439 -25.28 -21.52 -30.74
CA TYR A 439 -25.32 -20.44 -31.71
C TYR A 439 -24.04 -20.43 -32.56
N ASP A 440 -22.85 -20.45 -31.93
CA ASP A 440 -21.59 -20.49 -32.67
C ASP A 440 -21.48 -21.75 -33.53
N ALA A 441 -21.90 -22.91 -32.99
CA ALA A 441 -21.93 -24.13 -33.73
C ALA A 441 -22.84 -24.04 -34.98
N MET A 442 -23.98 -23.34 -34.93
CA MET A 442 -24.85 -23.13 -36.06
C MET A 442 -24.30 -22.17 -37.10
N THR A 443 -23.67 -21.10 -36.69
CA THR A 443 -23.20 -20.01 -37.55
C THR A 443 -21.73 -20.16 -38.02
N SER A 444 -21.05 -21.25 -37.63
CA SER A 444 -19.70 -21.59 -38.07
C SER A 444 -19.68 -22.77 -39.03
N ASN A 445 -18.70 -22.78 -39.94
CA ASN A 445 -18.49 -23.93 -40.84
C ASN A 445 -17.95 -25.15 -40.07
N ARG A 446 -18.52 -26.31 -40.34
CA ARG A 446 -18.10 -27.58 -39.75
C ARG A 446 -17.70 -28.57 -40.88
N PRO A 447 -16.89 -29.61 -40.62
CA PRO A 447 -16.43 -30.53 -41.67
C PRO A 447 -17.54 -31.17 -42.52
N TYR A 448 -18.72 -31.29 -41.90
CA TYR A 448 -19.90 -31.95 -42.48
C TYR A 448 -21.05 -31.00 -42.79
N ARG A 449 -20.94 -29.67 -42.49
CA ARG A 449 -22.01 -28.70 -42.67
C ARG A 449 -21.49 -27.28 -42.84
N LYS A 450 -22.01 -26.53 -43.81
CA LYS A 450 -21.81 -25.09 -43.96
C LYS A 450 -22.52 -24.31 -42.82
N ALA A 451 -22.01 -23.15 -42.50
CA ALA A 451 -22.62 -22.19 -41.59
C ALA A 451 -24.07 -21.91 -41.99
N LEU A 452 -24.95 -21.83 -41.02
CA LEU A 452 -26.31 -21.32 -41.22
C LEU A 452 -26.31 -19.80 -41.18
N PRO A 453 -27.12 -19.13 -41.98
CA PRO A 453 -27.36 -17.70 -41.83
C PRO A 453 -27.85 -17.35 -40.44
N HIS A 454 -27.45 -16.16 -39.94
CA HIS A 454 -27.80 -15.64 -38.63
C HIS A 454 -29.30 -15.77 -38.31
N ASP A 455 -30.16 -15.33 -39.22
CA ASP A 455 -31.64 -15.35 -39.05
C ASP A 455 -32.16 -16.79 -38.79
N ILE A 456 -31.58 -17.75 -39.48
CA ILE A 456 -31.94 -19.18 -39.30
C ILE A 456 -31.50 -19.69 -37.94
N ALA A 457 -30.29 -19.33 -37.49
CA ALA A 457 -29.78 -19.70 -36.16
C ALA A 457 -30.64 -19.08 -35.04
N VAL A 458 -31.01 -17.81 -35.18
CA VAL A 458 -31.92 -17.13 -34.27
C VAL A 458 -33.29 -17.79 -34.21
N ALA A 459 -33.86 -18.12 -35.36
CA ALA A 459 -35.15 -18.83 -35.44
C ALA A 459 -35.08 -20.20 -34.73
N GLU A 460 -33.97 -20.93 -34.89
CA GLU A 460 -33.77 -22.21 -34.24
C GLU A 460 -33.64 -22.10 -32.72
N LEU A 461 -32.86 -21.10 -32.20
CA LEU A 461 -32.81 -20.85 -30.78
C LEU A 461 -34.18 -20.53 -30.18
N ARG A 462 -34.98 -19.67 -30.84
CA ARG A 462 -36.35 -19.38 -30.42
C ARG A 462 -37.25 -20.64 -30.40
N ARG A 463 -37.12 -21.48 -31.39
CA ARG A 463 -37.91 -22.76 -31.50
C ARG A 463 -37.57 -23.73 -30.38
N CYS A 464 -36.29 -23.74 -29.96
CA CYS A 464 -35.78 -24.68 -28.96
C CYS A 464 -35.81 -24.11 -27.51
N ALA A 465 -36.20 -22.83 -27.33
CA ALA A 465 -36.36 -22.22 -26.02
C ALA A 465 -37.43 -22.93 -25.18
N GLY A 466 -37.10 -23.31 -23.95
CA GLY A 466 -37.93 -24.10 -23.05
C GLY A 466 -38.00 -25.58 -23.40
N LYS A 467 -37.19 -26.06 -24.36
CA LYS A 467 -37.04 -27.46 -24.74
C LYS A 467 -35.61 -27.95 -24.60
N GLN A 468 -34.74 -27.47 -25.44
CA GLN A 468 -33.29 -27.75 -25.37
C GLN A 468 -32.56 -26.70 -24.51
N PHE A 469 -32.97 -25.46 -24.60
CA PHE A 469 -32.34 -24.32 -23.94
C PHE A 469 -33.25 -23.69 -22.90
N ASP A 470 -32.63 -23.12 -21.86
CA ASP A 470 -33.34 -22.27 -20.93
C ASP A 470 -33.82 -20.98 -21.67
N ARG A 471 -35.10 -20.67 -21.52
CA ARG A 471 -35.73 -19.53 -22.18
C ARG A 471 -35.13 -18.22 -21.75
N THR A 472 -34.70 -18.11 -20.49
CA THR A 472 -34.09 -16.89 -19.92
C THR A 472 -32.84 -16.50 -20.70
N TYR A 473 -31.92 -17.45 -20.89
CA TYR A 473 -30.63 -17.18 -21.56
C TYR A 473 -30.79 -17.02 -23.07
N VAL A 474 -31.76 -17.72 -23.70
CA VAL A 474 -32.10 -17.48 -25.11
C VAL A 474 -32.61 -16.04 -25.29
N THR A 475 -33.53 -15.59 -24.44
CA THR A 475 -34.06 -14.20 -24.53
C THR A 475 -32.98 -13.19 -24.36
N ALA A 476 -32.15 -13.28 -23.27
CA ALA A 476 -31.06 -12.38 -23.02
C ALA A 476 -30.03 -12.33 -24.18
N PHE A 477 -29.71 -13.51 -24.77
CA PHE A 477 -28.82 -13.54 -25.93
C PHE A 477 -29.38 -12.80 -27.14
N LEU A 478 -30.65 -13.02 -27.45
CA LEU A 478 -31.31 -12.42 -28.61
C LEU A 478 -31.54 -10.91 -28.48
N GLU A 479 -31.53 -10.37 -27.26
CA GLU A 479 -31.62 -8.92 -27.03
C GLU A 479 -30.36 -8.17 -27.45
N VAL A 480 -29.20 -8.83 -27.43
CA VAL A 480 -27.90 -8.14 -27.57
C VAL A 480 -27.05 -8.62 -28.73
N ILE A 481 -27.36 -9.76 -29.35
CA ILE A 481 -26.51 -10.34 -30.40
C ILE A 481 -26.41 -9.49 -31.65
N ASP A 482 -27.51 -8.83 -32.05
CA ASP A 482 -27.53 -7.99 -33.26
C ASP A 482 -26.63 -6.77 -33.10
N GLU A 483 -26.71 -6.09 -31.95
CA GLU A 483 -25.86 -4.94 -31.64
C GLU A 483 -24.37 -5.35 -31.56
N TRP A 484 -24.09 -6.48 -30.95
CA TRP A 484 -22.72 -7.02 -30.86
C TRP A 484 -22.16 -7.31 -32.26
N ARG A 485 -22.94 -7.96 -33.14
CA ARG A 485 -22.54 -8.25 -34.53
C ARG A 485 -22.19 -7.00 -35.32
N GLU A 486 -22.99 -5.93 -35.18
CA GLU A 486 -22.72 -4.64 -35.85
C GLU A 486 -21.45 -3.98 -35.30
N LYS A 487 -21.20 -4.03 -33.99
CA LYS A 487 -19.96 -3.53 -33.38
C LYS A 487 -18.73 -4.29 -33.87
N GLU A 488 -18.79 -5.62 -33.91
CA GLU A 488 -17.66 -6.45 -34.39
C GLU A 488 -17.36 -6.21 -35.87
N LYS A 489 -18.38 -6.09 -36.72
CA LYS A 489 -18.21 -5.71 -38.12
C LYS A 489 -17.56 -4.33 -38.27
N ALA A 490 -18.01 -3.36 -37.50
CA ALA A 490 -17.46 -2.00 -37.51
C ALA A 490 -15.99 -1.97 -37.06
N ALA A 491 -15.60 -2.86 -36.15
CA ALA A 491 -14.22 -3.05 -35.69
C ALA A 491 -13.34 -3.84 -36.67
N GLY A 492 -13.90 -4.35 -37.78
CA GLY A 492 -13.17 -5.13 -38.78
C GLY A 492 -12.91 -6.59 -38.39
N ASN A 493 -13.60 -7.08 -37.35
CA ASN A 493 -13.47 -8.45 -36.89
C ASN A 493 -14.35 -9.40 -37.74
N ALA A 494 -13.90 -10.63 -37.90
CA ALA A 494 -14.66 -11.66 -38.60
C ALA A 494 -15.90 -12.07 -37.78
N VAL A 495 -17.08 -11.71 -38.24
CA VAL A 495 -18.35 -12.14 -37.65
C VAL A 495 -18.90 -13.30 -38.49
N PRO A 496 -19.34 -14.43 -37.87
CA PRO A 496 -20.01 -15.49 -38.60
C PRO A 496 -21.19 -14.97 -39.44
N GLU A 497 -21.34 -15.43 -40.66
CA GLU A 497 -22.38 -14.97 -41.61
C GLU A 497 -23.82 -15.19 -41.12
#